data_82f1624708fe6a9a6e821c3ad0defb87
#
_entry.id   82f1624708fe6a9a6e821c3ad0defb87
#
_cell.length_a   1.000
_cell.length_b   1.000
_cell.length_c   1.000
_cell.angle_alpha   90.00
_cell.angle_beta   90.00
_cell.angle_gamma   90.00
#
_symmetry.space_group_name_H-M   'P 1'
#
loop_
_entity.id
_entity.type
_entity.pdbx_description
1 polymer ?
#
loop_
_entity_poly.entity_id
_entity_poly.type
_entity_poly.pdbx_seq_one_letter_code
_entity_poly.pdbx_strand_id
1 'polypeptide(L)'
;MNQVTEKKEGALAVNLFEADAQQGAQNISQEDLALPFLKILGQLSPEVNKRDGKYVEGAEPGKIINTVTNALYDSIEVVPCHYKRQYIEWADRGTSTGAPVAIHEADSDIVSQTTRGKDYKDRLPNGNYLDNTANHFVLVLGDNPQTALISMKSTQLKVSRKWNSMMMGIKMQGKNGLFTPPTYSHIYKLSTVQMSNDKGTWFGWEVEKMGPVEDKSVYEMAKSFAMSAVSYTHLTLPTKA
;
A
#
# COMPACT_ATOMS: atom_id res chain seq x y z
N MET A 1 37.18 -30.10 -21.06
CA MET A 1 37.29 -29.85 -19.60
C MET A 1 37.48 -28.38 -19.39
N ASN A 2 36.41 -27.68 -19.11
CA ASN A 2 36.48 -26.33 -18.52
C ASN A 2 35.26 -26.22 -17.61
N GLN A 3 35.48 -26.53 -16.35
CA GLN A 3 34.54 -26.27 -15.27
C GLN A 3 35.10 -25.19 -14.36
N VAL A 4 34.23 -24.29 -13.98
CA VAL A 4 34.24 -23.57 -12.70
C VAL A 4 35.22 -22.41 -12.55
N THR A 5 34.74 -21.22 -12.86
CA THR A 5 35.29 -19.99 -12.22
C THR A 5 34.23 -18.97 -11.83
N GLU A 6 32.93 -19.22 -12.02
CA GLU A 6 31.89 -18.19 -11.78
C GLU A 6 31.37 -18.04 -10.32
N LYS A 7 31.71 -18.97 -9.44
CA LYS A 7 31.17 -18.98 -8.05
C LYS A 7 31.98 -18.17 -7.02
N LYS A 8 33.19 -17.70 -7.35
CA LYS A 8 34.05 -17.00 -6.37
C LYS A 8 33.91 -15.48 -6.35
N GLU A 9 33.55 -14.86 -7.45
CA GLU A 9 33.40 -13.40 -7.51
C GLU A 9 32.21 -12.87 -6.70
N GLY A 10 31.07 -13.56 -6.72
CA GLY A 10 29.87 -13.15 -5.97
C GLY A 10 30.04 -13.22 -4.44
N ALA A 11 30.76 -14.22 -3.93
CA ALA A 11 30.98 -14.38 -2.49
C ALA A 11 31.96 -13.33 -1.92
N LEU A 12 32.96 -12.93 -2.71
CA LEU A 12 33.90 -11.85 -2.33
C LEU A 12 33.19 -10.48 -2.28
N ALA A 13 32.29 -10.20 -3.23
CA ALA A 13 31.52 -8.96 -3.26
C ALA A 13 30.59 -8.84 -2.04
N VAL A 14 29.89 -9.91 -1.66
CA VAL A 14 29.00 -9.91 -0.49
C VAL A 14 29.76 -9.63 0.80
N ASN A 15 30.92 -10.26 1.01
CA ASN A 15 31.74 -10.06 2.20
C ASN A 15 32.26 -8.63 2.32
N LEU A 16 32.62 -8.00 1.19
CA LEU A 16 33.05 -6.59 1.16
C LEU A 16 31.88 -5.65 1.48
N PHE A 17 30.71 -5.91 0.90
CA PHE A 17 29.51 -5.12 1.19
C PHE A 17 29.03 -5.25 2.63
N GLU A 18 29.17 -6.44 3.23
CA GLU A 18 28.86 -6.66 4.64
C GLU A 18 29.81 -5.88 5.57
N ALA A 19 31.11 -5.86 5.25
CA ALA A 19 32.11 -5.10 6.01
C ALA A 19 31.85 -3.58 5.97
N ASP A 20 31.33 -3.08 4.84
CA ASP A 20 31.01 -1.67 4.61
C ASP A 20 29.50 -1.38 4.79
N ALA A 21 28.76 -2.27 5.44
CA ALA A 21 27.32 -2.14 5.62
C ALA A 21 26.96 -0.79 6.25
N GLN A 22 25.96 -0.10 5.66
CA GLN A 22 25.47 1.23 6.06
C GLN A 22 26.43 2.41 5.87
N GLN A 23 27.63 2.22 5.34
CA GLN A 23 28.48 3.34 4.99
C GLN A 23 27.83 4.19 3.88
N GLY A 24 27.85 5.50 4.05
CA GLY A 24 27.18 6.46 3.16
C GLY A 24 25.68 6.69 3.47
N ALA A 25 25.06 5.85 4.32
CA ALA A 25 23.65 5.97 4.70
C ALA A 25 23.42 6.50 6.13
N GLN A 26 24.48 6.93 6.82
CA GLN A 26 24.44 7.31 8.25
C GLN A 26 23.48 8.48 8.56
N ASN A 27 23.20 9.34 7.56
CA ASN A 27 22.31 10.48 7.69
C ASN A 27 20.94 10.28 7.05
N ILE A 28 20.68 9.08 6.46
CA ILE A 28 19.36 8.77 5.90
C ILE A 28 18.46 8.37 7.05
N SER A 29 17.45 9.19 7.30
CA SER A 29 16.37 8.93 8.25
C SER A 29 15.17 8.32 7.55
N GLN A 30 14.19 7.85 8.32
CA GLN A 30 12.94 7.34 7.77
C GLN A 30 12.15 8.40 6.98
N GLU A 31 12.31 9.68 7.32
CA GLU A 31 11.67 10.81 6.63
C GLU A 31 12.26 11.06 5.23
N ASP A 32 13.49 10.60 4.99
CA ASP A 32 14.17 10.68 3.70
C ASP A 32 13.77 9.54 2.76
N LEU A 33 12.99 8.56 3.23
CA LEU A 33 12.58 7.41 2.46
C LEU A 33 11.13 7.58 1.97
N ALA A 34 10.92 7.39 0.66
CA ALA A 34 9.57 7.34 0.11
C ALA A 34 8.89 6.02 0.49
N LEU A 35 7.74 6.08 1.17
CA LEU A 35 6.90 4.91 1.39
C LEU A 35 6.23 4.52 0.07
N PRO A 36 6.51 3.32 -0.48
CA PRO A 36 5.91 2.88 -1.73
C PRO A 36 4.40 2.73 -1.60
N PHE A 37 3.68 3.17 -2.64
CA PHE A 37 2.28 2.79 -2.81
C PHE A 37 2.19 1.54 -3.68
N LEU A 38 1.31 0.64 -3.28
CA LEU A 38 0.87 -0.46 -4.13
C LEU A 38 -0.48 -0.08 -4.73
N LYS A 39 -0.52 0.09 -6.04
CA LYS A 39 -1.74 0.45 -6.76
C LYS A 39 -2.05 -0.57 -7.85
N ILE A 40 -3.34 -0.76 -8.12
CA ILE A 40 -3.80 -1.56 -9.26
C ILE A 40 -3.72 -0.70 -10.51
N LEU A 41 -3.11 -1.22 -11.56
CA LEU A 41 -3.10 -0.59 -12.88
C LEU A 41 -4.45 -0.74 -13.55
N GLY A 42 -5.00 0.36 -14.02
CA GLY A 42 -6.19 0.39 -14.87
C GLY A 42 -5.82 0.56 -16.35
N GLN A 43 -6.80 0.49 -17.24
CA GLN A 43 -6.60 0.67 -18.68
C GLN A 43 -6.04 2.07 -19.04
N LEU A 44 -6.34 3.09 -18.24
CA LEU A 44 -5.89 4.46 -18.45
C LEU A 44 -4.68 4.85 -17.59
N SER A 45 -4.05 3.88 -16.93
CA SER A 45 -2.85 4.14 -16.14
C SER A 45 -1.69 4.51 -17.05
N PRO A 46 -0.95 5.60 -16.77
CA PRO A 46 0.19 6.03 -17.59
C PRO A 46 1.22 4.92 -17.80
N GLU A 47 1.45 4.10 -16.79
CA GLU A 47 2.40 3.00 -16.79
C GLU A 47 2.08 1.91 -17.83
N VAL A 48 0.82 1.81 -18.26
CA VAL A 48 0.37 0.84 -19.29
C VAL A 48 0.49 1.42 -20.70
N ASN A 49 0.53 2.73 -20.83
CA ASN A 49 0.56 3.39 -22.13
C ASN A 49 2.00 3.51 -22.66
N LYS A 50 2.35 2.74 -23.68
CA LYS A 50 3.69 2.74 -24.31
C LYS A 50 4.18 4.11 -24.83
N ARG A 51 3.29 5.09 -24.98
CA ARG A 51 3.63 6.45 -25.46
C ARG A 51 3.77 7.45 -24.31
N ASP A 52 3.48 7.03 -23.07
CA ASP A 52 3.60 7.88 -21.91
C ASP A 52 5.03 7.81 -21.35
N GLY A 53 5.54 8.94 -20.87
CA GLY A 53 6.87 8.99 -20.25
C GLY A 53 6.99 8.17 -18.94
N LYS A 54 5.86 7.74 -18.38
CA LYS A 54 5.79 6.87 -17.19
C LYS A 54 5.55 5.40 -17.55
N TYR A 55 5.66 5.03 -18.82
CA TYR A 55 5.48 3.64 -19.25
C TYR A 55 6.44 2.70 -18.52
N VAL A 56 5.93 1.58 -18.06
CA VAL A 56 6.70 0.51 -17.42
C VAL A 56 6.57 -0.75 -18.28
N GLU A 57 7.69 -1.33 -18.69
CA GLU A 57 7.67 -2.55 -19.49
C GLU A 57 7.00 -3.70 -18.75
N GLY A 58 6.10 -4.41 -19.44
CA GLY A 58 5.30 -5.49 -18.84
C GLY A 58 4.12 -5.03 -17.99
N ALA A 59 3.89 -3.70 -17.87
CA ALA A 59 2.71 -3.18 -17.20
C ALA A 59 1.45 -3.45 -18.01
N GLU A 60 0.46 -4.06 -17.36
CA GLU A 60 -0.85 -4.40 -17.92
C GLU A 60 -1.96 -4.02 -16.96
N PRO A 61 -3.18 -3.73 -17.46
CA PRO A 61 -4.34 -3.54 -16.60
C PRO A 61 -4.58 -4.75 -15.72
N GLY A 62 -4.80 -4.51 -14.43
CA GLY A 62 -4.97 -5.56 -13.43
C GLY A 62 -3.71 -5.93 -12.67
N LYS A 63 -2.52 -5.62 -13.16
CA LYS A 63 -1.29 -5.80 -12.36
C LYS A 63 -1.22 -4.81 -11.19
N ILE A 64 -0.53 -5.22 -10.15
CA ILE A 64 -0.19 -4.38 -9.01
C ILE A 64 1.20 -3.78 -9.29
N ILE A 65 1.36 -2.48 -9.08
CA ILE A 65 2.65 -1.81 -9.21
C ILE A 65 3.09 -1.19 -7.88
N ASN A 66 4.39 -1.33 -7.58
CA ASN A 66 5.06 -0.54 -6.56
C ASN A 66 5.52 0.79 -7.17
N THR A 67 5.04 1.91 -6.64
CA THR A 67 5.26 3.25 -7.23
C THR A 67 6.67 3.80 -7.08
N VAL A 68 7.52 3.19 -6.26
CA VAL A 68 8.91 3.59 -6.06
C VAL A 68 9.86 2.75 -6.93
N THR A 69 9.66 1.43 -6.92
CA THR A 69 10.56 0.50 -7.62
C THR A 69 10.09 0.13 -9.03
N ASN A 70 8.85 0.47 -9.39
CA ASN A 70 8.16 0.02 -10.60
C ASN A 70 8.02 -1.51 -10.72
N ALA A 71 8.25 -2.25 -9.62
CA ALA A 71 8.04 -3.70 -9.60
C ALA A 71 6.56 -4.02 -9.84
N LEU A 72 6.31 -5.01 -10.69
CA LEU A 72 4.98 -5.46 -11.11
C LEU A 72 4.67 -6.82 -10.51
N TYR A 73 3.42 -6.99 -10.05
CA TYR A 73 2.97 -8.24 -9.43
C TYR A 73 1.58 -8.62 -9.95
N ASP A 74 1.32 -9.91 -10.09
CA ASP A 74 -0.02 -10.47 -10.30
C ASP A 74 -0.76 -10.66 -8.97
N SER A 75 -0.01 -11.00 -7.94
CA SER A 75 -0.47 -11.07 -6.55
C SER A 75 0.69 -10.85 -5.60
N ILE A 76 0.40 -10.45 -4.37
CA ILE A 76 1.39 -10.23 -3.32
C ILE A 76 0.93 -10.90 -2.02
N GLU A 77 1.88 -11.34 -1.22
CA GLU A 77 1.64 -11.74 0.16
C GLU A 77 2.07 -10.62 1.09
N VAL A 78 1.21 -10.28 2.03
CA VAL A 78 1.44 -9.14 2.93
C VAL A 78 1.09 -9.48 4.37
N VAL A 79 1.77 -8.80 5.29
CA VAL A 79 1.40 -8.72 6.70
C VAL A 79 0.84 -7.32 6.96
N PRO A 80 -0.45 -7.17 7.36
CA PRO A 80 -1.03 -5.86 7.66
C PRO A 80 -0.49 -5.33 8.99
N CYS A 81 0.16 -4.18 8.96
CA CYS A 81 0.85 -3.60 10.10
C CYS A 81 0.00 -2.55 10.82
N HIS A 82 -0.61 -1.63 10.06
CA HIS A 82 -1.42 -0.56 10.61
C HIS A 82 -2.57 -0.20 9.66
N TYR A 83 -3.66 0.30 10.20
CA TYR A 83 -4.82 0.78 9.45
C TYR A 83 -5.17 2.21 9.86
N LYS A 84 -5.38 3.08 8.86
CA LYS A 84 -5.83 4.45 9.09
C LYS A 84 -6.88 4.83 8.05
N ARG A 85 -8.03 5.34 8.51
CA ARG A 85 -9.04 5.94 7.66
C ARG A 85 -8.91 7.46 7.71
N GLN A 86 -8.96 8.09 6.54
CA GLN A 86 -8.84 9.54 6.40
C GLN A 86 -9.78 10.04 5.30
N TYR A 87 -10.10 11.32 5.34
CA TYR A 87 -10.79 12.02 4.26
C TYR A 87 -9.79 12.92 3.56
N ILE A 88 -9.57 12.65 2.26
CA ILE A 88 -8.62 13.40 1.43
C ILE A 88 -9.42 14.43 0.66
N GLU A 89 -9.09 15.70 0.85
CA GLU A 89 -9.71 16.82 0.14
C GLU A 89 -8.99 17.07 -1.18
N TRP A 90 -9.75 17.15 -2.25
CA TRP A 90 -9.27 17.37 -3.59
C TRP A 90 -9.97 18.55 -4.24
N ALA A 91 -9.22 19.36 -4.96
CA ALA A 91 -9.81 20.27 -5.94
C ALA A 91 -10.18 19.52 -7.24
N ASP A 92 -11.05 20.09 -8.06
CA ASP A 92 -11.40 19.48 -9.36
C ASP A 92 -10.20 19.43 -10.32
N ARG A 93 -10.24 18.48 -11.25
CA ARG A 93 -9.21 18.36 -12.28
C ARG A 93 -9.09 19.65 -13.07
N GLY A 94 -7.85 20.10 -13.29
CA GLY A 94 -7.54 21.32 -14.02
C GLY A 94 -7.46 22.59 -13.15
N THR A 95 -7.83 22.50 -11.86
CA THR A 95 -7.73 23.62 -10.91
C THR A 95 -6.63 23.43 -9.87
N SER A 96 -5.94 22.28 -9.88
CA SER A 96 -4.89 21.96 -8.91
C SER A 96 -3.67 21.31 -9.56
N THR A 97 -2.56 21.29 -8.83
CA THR A 97 -1.31 20.60 -9.20
C THR A 97 -1.42 19.07 -9.15
N GLY A 98 -2.61 18.51 -8.83
CA GLY A 98 -2.81 17.07 -8.64
C GLY A 98 -2.46 16.58 -7.23
N ALA A 99 -1.96 17.45 -6.35
CA ALA A 99 -1.76 17.14 -4.93
C ALA A 99 -3.09 17.27 -4.15
N PRO A 100 -3.24 16.58 -3.01
CA PRO A 100 -4.33 16.83 -2.07
C PRO A 100 -4.30 18.27 -1.58
N VAL A 101 -5.48 18.88 -1.39
CA VAL A 101 -5.60 20.20 -0.77
C VAL A 101 -5.41 20.08 0.74
N ALA A 102 -6.01 19.06 1.34
CA ALA A 102 -5.90 18.77 2.77
C ALA A 102 -6.16 17.28 3.05
N ILE A 103 -5.70 16.83 4.21
CA ILE A 103 -5.98 15.50 4.76
C ILE A 103 -6.68 15.70 6.10
N HIS A 104 -7.86 15.10 6.23
CA HIS A 104 -8.67 15.20 7.45
C HIS A 104 -8.75 13.84 8.13
N GLU A 105 -8.69 13.83 9.45
CA GLU A 105 -8.83 12.60 10.24
C GLU A 105 -10.26 12.05 10.14
N ALA A 106 -10.41 10.76 10.44
CA ALA A 106 -11.68 10.05 10.29
C ALA A 106 -12.79 10.55 11.22
N ASP A 107 -12.43 11.16 12.34
CA ASP A 107 -13.32 11.77 13.35
C ASP A 107 -13.55 13.28 13.15
N SER A 108 -12.99 13.84 12.08
CA SER A 108 -13.19 15.25 11.72
C SER A 108 -14.64 15.53 11.33
N ASP A 109 -15.16 16.69 11.77
CA ASP A 109 -16.49 17.19 11.40
C ASP A 109 -16.62 17.63 9.93
N ILE A 110 -15.52 17.53 9.16
CA ILE A 110 -15.47 17.99 7.76
C ILE A 110 -16.54 17.32 6.88
N VAL A 111 -16.89 16.06 7.18
CA VAL A 111 -17.90 15.31 6.42
C VAL A 111 -19.28 15.92 6.56
N SER A 112 -19.61 16.46 7.75
CA SER A 112 -20.90 17.11 8.01
C SER A 112 -21.12 18.37 7.17
N GLN A 113 -20.04 18.97 6.67
CA GLN A 113 -20.05 20.16 5.82
C GLN A 113 -20.23 19.83 4.33
N THR A 114 -20.27 18.55 3.97
CA THR A 114 -20.39 18.15 2.56
C THR A 114 -21.84 18.03 2.10
N THR A 115 -22.02 18.28 0.81
CA THR A 115 -23.26 17.97 0.09
C THR A 115 -22.97 16.99 -1.04
N ARG A 116 -23.82 15.97 -1.21
CA ARG A 116 -23.67 14.99 -2.28
C ARG A 116 -23.95 15.62 -3.64
N GLY A 117 -22.92 15.74 -4.47
CA GLY A 117 -23.03 16.26 -5.84
C GLY A 117 -23.70 15.29 -6.81
N LYS A 118 -24.14 15.79 -7.97
CA LYS A 118 -24.68 14.97 -9.08
C LYS A 118 -23.63 13.99 -9.66
N ASP A 119 -22.36 14.28 -9.47
CA ASP A 119 -21.22 13.45 -9.83
C ASP A 119 -20.91 12.38 -8.77
N TYR A 120 -21.76 12.23 -7.77
CA TYR A 120 -21.61 11.30 -6.64
C TYR A 120 -20.38 11.58 -5.76
N LYS A 121 -19.86 12.80 -5.79
CA LYS A 121 -18.81 13.26 -4.87
C LYS A 121 -19.41 14.01 -3.68
N ASP A 122 -18.80 13.85 -2.51
CA ASP A 122 -19.13 14.61 -1.32
C ASP A 122 -18.38 15.94 -1.37
N ARG A 123 -19.09 17.02 -1.76
CA ARG A 123 -18.51 18.34 -2.02
C ARG A 123 -18.62 19.27 -0.83
N LEU A 124 -17.52 19.97 -0.58
CA LEU A 124 -17.45 21.06 0.39
C LEU A 124 -17.98 22.38 -0.20
N PRO A 125 -18.32 23.37 0.64
CA PRO A 125 -18.78 24.70 0.18
C PRO A 125 -17.78 25.43 -0.72
N ASN A 126 -16.47 25.16 -0.57
CA ASN A 126 -15.41 25.72 -1.41
C ASN A 126 -15.28 25.07 -2.80
N GLY A 127 -16.14 24.08 -3.12
CA GLY A 127 -16.15 23.35 -4.39
C GLY A 127 -15.24 22.11 -4.42
N ASN A 128 -14.35 21.96 -3.47
CA ASN A 128 -13.52 20.75 -3.33
C ASN A 128 -14.38 19.55 -2.98
N TYR A 129 -13.82 18.34 -3.13
CA TYR A 129 -14.53 17.11 -2.75
C TYR A 129 -13.68 16.25 -1.83
N LEU A 130 -14.33 15.42 -1.03
CA LEU A 130 -13.71 14.48 -0.12
C LEU A 130 -13.70 13.06 -0.71
N ASP A 131 -12.53 12.43 -0.71
CA ASP A 131 -12.37 10.99 -0.92
C ASP A 131 -12.21 10.30 0.44
N ASN A 132 -13.18 9.48 0.85
CA ASN A 132 -13.02 8.59 2.00
C ASN A 132 -11.98 7.53 1.61
N THR A 133 -10.87 7.48 2.33
CA THR A 133 -9.71 6.65 2.00
C THR A 133 -9.34 5.78 3.19
N ALA A 134 -9.27 4.48 2.94
CA ALA A 134 -8.82 3.46 3.88
C ALA A 134 -7.36 3.09 3.54
N ASN A 135 -6.44 3.45 4.40
CA ASN A 135 -5.00 3.25 4.25
C ASN A 135 -4.58 2.02 5.05
N HIS A 136 -4.06 1.01 4.36
CA HIS A 136 -3.47 -0.19 4.94
C HIS A 136 -1.95 -0.13 4.77
N PHE A 137 -1.24 0.01 5.87
CA PHE A 137 0.21 -0.08 5.93
C PHE A 137 0.56 -1.56 6.04
N VAL A 138 1.37 -2.05 5.14
CA VAL A 138 1.66 -3.48 5.00
C VAL A 138 3.15 -3.74 4.87
N LEU A 139 3.60 -4.89 5.34
CA LEU A 139 4.89 -5.47 4.98
C LEU A 139 4.63 -6.45 3.84
N VAL A 140 5.17 -6.19 2.66
CA VAL A 140 5.13 -7.07 1.49
C VAL A 140 6.19 -8.14 1.68
N LEU A 141 5.79 -9.41 1.59
CA LEU A 141 6.70 -10.55 1.73
C LEU A 141 7.39 -10.87 0.41
N GLY A 142 8.55 -11.48 0.49
CA GLY A 142 9.42 -11.88 -0.61
C GLY A 142 10.84 -12.07 -0.10
N ASP A 143 11.80 -12.22 -1.00
CA ASP A 143 13.21 -12.38 -0.63
C ASP A 143 13.73 -11.20 0.21
N ASN A 144 13.25 -10.00 -0.07
CA ASN A 144 13.50 -8.79 0.70
C ASN A 144 12.16 -8.14 1.10
N PRO A 145 11.64 -8.39 2.31
CA PRO A 145 10.40 -7.79 2.76
C PRO A 145 10.45 -6.26 2.74
N GLN A 146 9.42 -5.61 2.20
CA GLN A 146 9.35 -4.16 2.02
C GLN A 146 8.09 -3.58 2.63
N THR A 147 8.22 -2.43 3.27
CA THR A 147 7.06 -1.66 3.73
C THR A 147 6.37 -0.97 2.57
N ALA A 148 5.05 -0.95 2.59
CA ALA A 148 4.25 -0.30 1.57
C ALA A 148 2.89 0.18 2.09
N LEU A 149 2.23 1.02 1.31
CA LEU A 149 0.90 1.55 1.58
C LEU A 149 -0.09 1.14 0.47
N ILE A 150 -1.24 0.63 0.89
CA ILE A 150 -2.38 0.36 0.02
C ILE A 150 -3.52 1.29 0.40
N SER A 151 -3.89 2.20 -0.50
CA SER A 151 -4.99 3.12 -0.29
C SER A 151 -6.24 2.64 -1.03
N MET A 152 -7.26 2.26 -0.30
CA MET A 152 -8.54 1.80 -0.81
C MET A 152 -9.60 2.90 -0.67
N LYS A 153 -10.29 3.22 -1.77
CA LYS A 153 -11.34 4.25 -1.81
C LYS A 153 -12.52 3.81 -2.68
N SER A 154 -13.61 4.53 -2.60
CA SER A 154 -14.81 4.29 -3.41
C SER A 154 -15.29 2.82 -3.29
N THR A 155 -15.38 2.07 -4.38
CA THR A 155 -15.81 0.66 -4.40
C THR A 155 -14.90 -0.26 -3.58
N GLN A 156 -13.62 0.10 -3.42
CA GLN A 156 -12.64 -0.69 -2.67
C GLN A 156 -12.83 -0.60 -1.13
N LEU A 157 -13.57 0.39 -0.64
CA LEU A 157 -13.89 0.48 0.79
C LEU A 157 -14.65 -0.75 1.31
N LYS A 158 -15.41 -1.44 0.44
CA LYS A 158 -16.06 -2.71 0.80
C LYS A 158 -15.02 -3.81 1.06
N VAL A 159 -13.96 -3.87 0.26
CA VAL A 159 -12.86 -4.83 0.41
C VAL A 159 -12.07 -4.52 1.69
N SER A 160 -11.73 -3.25 1.91
CA SER A 160 -11.08 -2.79 3.14
C SER A 160 -11.87 -3.20 4.40
N ARG A 161 -13.20 -2.98 4.41
CA ARG A 161 -14.04 -3.39 5.55
C ARG A 161 -14.06 -4.90 5.74
N LYS A 162 -14.13 -5.70 4.65
CA LYS A 162 -14.02 -7.16 4.71
C LYS A 162 -12.69 -7.57 5.32
N TRP A 163 -11.59 -6.98 4.89
CA TRP A 163 -10.25 -7.28 5.40
C TRP A 163 -10.13 -6.97 6.89
N ASN A 164 -10.57 -5.78 7.32
CA ASN A 164 -10.60 -5.42 8.74
C ASN A 164 -11.44 -6.41 9.56
N SER A 165 -12.60 -6.82 9.06
CA SER A 165 -13.44 -7.82 9.74
C SER A 165 -12.76 -9.18 9.83
N MET A 166 -12.01 -9.60 8.79
CA MET A 166 -11.22 -10.83 8.83
C MET A 166 -10.15 -10.78 9.91
N MET A 167 -9.41 -9.66 10.02
CA MET A 167 -8.38 -9.46 11.04
C MET A 167 -8.97 -9.48 12.46
N MET A 168 -10.01 -8.70 12.70
CA MET A 168 -10.66 -8.57 14.01
C MET A 168 -11.42 -9.83 14.45
N GLY A 169 -11.83 -10.66 13.49
CA GLY A 169 -12.50 -11.94 13.73
C GLY A 169 -11.55 -13.05 14.20
N ILE A 170 -10.24 -12.87 14.09
CA ILE A 170 -9.28 -13.89 14.55
C ILE A 170 -9.29 -13.93 16.09
N LYS A 171 -9.44 -15.14 16.61
CA LYS A 171 -9.32 -15.43 18.06
C LYS A 171 -8.28 -16.51 18.26
N MET A 172 -7.39 -16.28 19.19
CA MET A 172 -6.34 -17.24 19.60
C MET A 172 -6.46 -17.56 21.07
N GLN A 173 -6.16 -18.81 21.42
CA GLN A 173 -6.12 -19.24 22.82
C GLN A 173 -4.77 -18.85 23.44
N GLY A 174 -4.80 -17.99 24.44
CA GLY A 174 -3.64 -17.62 25.24
C GLY A 174 -3.72 -18.21 26.66
N LYS A 175 -2.75 -17.87 27.49
CA LYS A 175 -2.70 -18.30 28.88
C LYS A 175 -3.89 -17.82 29.72
N ASN A 176 -4.42 -16.62 29.37
CA ASN A 176 -5.50 -15.97 30.13
C ASN A 176 -6.86 -16.05 29.39
N GLY A 177 -7.02 -16.98 28.45
CA GLY A 177 -8.24 -17.14 27.66
C GLY A 177 -8.10 -16.70 26.20
N LEU A 178 -9.23 -16.51 25.53
CA LEU A 178 -9.28 -16.07 24.14
C LEU A 178 -8.89 -14.59 24.02
N PHE A 179 -8.05 -14.28 23.05
CA PHE A 179 -7.66 -12.91 22.71
C PHE A 179 -7.68 -12.66 21.21
N THR A 180 -7.79 -11.41 20.80
CA THR A 180 -7.61 -10.98 19.40
C THR A 180 -6.13 -10.65 19.23
N PRO A 181 -5.40 -11.36 18.33
CA PRO A 181 -4.00 -11.05 18.09
C PRO A 181 -3.85 -9.71 17.34
N PRO A 182 -2.65 -9.12 17.33
CA PRO A 182 -2.40 -7.89 16.59
C PRO A 182 -2.60 -8.13 15.07
N THR A 183 -2.85 -7.05 14.33
CA THR A 183 -3.09 -7.12 12.87
C THR A 183 -1.96 -7.82 12.13
N TYR A 184 -0.72 -7.65 12.59
CA TYR A 184 0.49 -8.24 12.01
C TYR A 184 0.77 -9.70 12.43
N SER A 185 -0.24 -10.38 12.95
CA SER A 185 -0.12 -11.79 13.34
C SER A 185 -0.34 -12.78 12.18
N HIS A 186 -0.93 -12.35 11.08
CA HIS A 186 -1.31 -13.23 9.97
C HIS A 186 -0.91 -12.65 8.62
N ILE A 187 -0.65 -13.56 7.69
CA ILE A 187 -0.34 -13.29 6.29
C ILE A 187 -1.65 -13.27 5.49
N TYR A 188 -1.73 -12.34 4.54
CA TYR A 188 -2.83 -12.24 3.58
C TYR A 188 -2.27 -12.19 2.17
N LYS A 189 -2.92 -12.91 1.25
CA LYS A 189 -2.67 -12.77 -0.17
C LYS A 189 -3.61 -11.73 -0.74
N LEU A 190 -3.04 -10.77 -1.46
CA LEU A 190 -3.79 -9.80 -2.23
C LEU A 190 -3.58 -10.06 -3.72
N SER A 191 -4.68 -10.13 -4.43
CA SER A 191 -4.74 -10.26 -5.88
C SER A 191 -5.68 -9.20 -6.44
N THR A 192 -5.85 -9.18 -7.74
CA THR A 192 -6.79 -8.30 -8.42
C THR A 192 -7.87 -9.10 -9.12
N VAL A 193 -9.06 -8.56 -9.16
CA VAL A 193 -10.20 -9.13 -9.86
C VAL A 193 -10.83 -8.08 -10.77
N GLN A 194 -11.16 -8.50 -12.00
CA GLN A 194 -11.89 -7.65 -12.92
C GLN A 194 -13.35 -7.50 -12.47
N MET A 195 -13.79 -6.26 -12.41
CA MET A 195 -15.16 -5.89 -12.04
C MET A 195 -15.78 -5.06 -13.15
N SER A 196 -17.10 -5.15 -13.32
CA SER A 196 -17.83 -4.38 -14.32
C SER A 196 -19.20 -3.94 -13.81
N ASN A 197 -19.69 -2.85 -14.39
CA ASN A 197 -21.06 -2.40 -14.28
C ASN A 197 -21.43 -1.63 -15.56
N ASP A 198 -22.61 -1.03 -15.60
CA ASP A 198 -23.11 -0.26 -16.74
C ASP A 198 -22.23 0.94 -17.13
N LYS A 199 -21.31 1.36 -16.24
CA LYS A 199 -20.39 2.50 -16.47
C LYS A 199 -19.01 2.07 -16.96
N GLY A 200 -18.71 0.76 -17.02
CA GLY A 200 -17.46 0.23 -17.51
C GLY A 200 -16.85 -0.88 -16.67
N THR A 201 -15.61 -1.17 -17.00
CA THR A 201 -14.83 -2.25 -16.38
C THR A 201 -13.61 -1.67 -15.68
N TRP A 202 -13.30 -2.19 -14.50
CA TRP A 202 -12.11 -1.84 -13.72
C TRP A 202 -11.59 -3.05 -12.96
N PHE A 203 -10.44 -2.91 -12.34
CA PHE A 203 -9.87 -3.93 -11.46
C PHE A 203 -9.99 -3.50 -9.99
N GLY A 204 -10.30 -4.45 -9.13
CA GLY A 204 -10.42 -4.28 -7.70
C GLY A 204 -9.52 -5.24 -6.93
N TRP A 205 -9.25 -4.91 -5.66
CA TRP A 205 -8.55 -5.78 -4.74
C TRP A 205 -9.40 -6.98 -4.34
N GLU A 206 -8.76 -8.13 -4.24
CA GLU A 206 -9.26 -9.31 -3.58
C GLU A 206 -8.31 -9.68 -2.44
N VAL A 207 -8.85 -10.11 -1.30
CA VAL A 207 -8.08 -10.41 -0.08
C VAL A 207 -8.43 -11.81 0.41
N GLU A 208 -7.42 -12.64 0.59
CA GLU A 208 -7.50 -13.99 1.12
C GLU A 208 -6.60 -14.12 2.36
N LYS A 209 -7.11 -14.75 3.44
CA LYS A 209 -6.31 -15.06 4.62
C LYS A 209 -5.50 -16.33 4.37
N MET A 210 -4.18 -16.27 4.54
CA MET A 210 -3.29 -17.41 4.36
C MET A 210 -3.07 -18.18 5.66
N GLY A 211 -2.41 -17.58 6.63
CA GLY A 211 -2.06 -18.24 7.88
C GLY A 211 -1.35 -17.31 8.85
N PRO A 212 -0.94 -17.80 10.02
CA PRO A 212 -0.15 -17.02 10.96
C PRO A 212 1.26 -16.72 10.39
N VAL A 213 1.87 -15.64 10.88
CA VAL A 213 3.28 -15.34 10.65
C VAL A 213 4.10 -16.29 11.52
N GLU A 214 4.88 -17.16 10.89
CA GLU A 214 5.71 -18.17 11.58
C GLU A 214 7.16 -17.69 11.75
N ASP A 215 7.64 -16.85 10.83
CA ASP A 215 8.98 -16.27 10.89
C ASP A 215 9.04 -15.12 11.90
N LYS A 216 9.90 -15.27 12.90
CA LYS A 216 10.11 -14.28 13.94
C LYS A 216 10.65 -12.96 13.38
N SER A 217 11.53 -13.00 12.37
CA SER A 217 12.12 -11.79 11.78
C SER A 217 11.04 -10.98 11.06
N VAL A 218 10.18 -11.63 10.28
CA VAL A 218 9.02 -11.01 9.62
C VAL A 218 8.07 -10.40 10.65
N TYR A 219 7.80 -11.13 11.75
CA TYR A 219 6.94 -10.62 12.81
C TYR A 219 7.51 -9.34 13.46
N GLU A 220 8.80 -9.33 13.80
CA GLU A 220 9.45 -8.16 14.42
C GLU A 220 9.54 -6.97 13.45
N MET A 221 9.79 -7.22 12.16
CA MET A 221 9.75 -6.17 11.13
C MET A 221 8.35 -5.56 11.01
N ALA A 222 7.31 -6.39 10.93
CA ALA A 222 5.93 -5.93 10.83
C ALA A 222 5.50 -5.16 12.08
N LYS A 223 5.88 -5.62 13.27
CA LYS A 223 5.65 -4.93 14.55
C LYS A 223 6.35 -3.58 14.60
N SER A 224 7.62 -3.51 14.22
CA SER A 224 8.39 -2.26 14.14
C SER A 224 7.71 -1.26 13.21
N PHE A 225 7.31 -1.70 12.02
CA PHE A 225 6.60 -0.86 11.08
C PHE A 225 5.22 -0.43 11.59
N ALA A 226 4.48 -1.30 12.28
CA ALA A 226 3.21 -0.94 12.91
C ALA A 226 3.37 0.19 13.93
N MET A 227 4.44 0.17 14.71
CA MET A 227 4.74 1.21 15.71
C MET A 227 5.16 2.53 15.04
N SER A 228 5.98 2.49 13.99
CA SER A 228 6.43 3.67 13.27
C SER A 228 5.33 4.27 12.38
N ALA A 229 4.42 3.45 11.84
CA ALA A 229 3.32 3.91 10.98
C ALA A 229 2.38 4.92 11.68
N VAL A 230 2.32 4.92 13.00
CA VAL A 230 1.62 5.94 13.79
C VAL A 230 2.22 7.32 13.52
N SER A 231 3.53 7.43 13.30
CA SER A 231 4.24 8.68 12.99
C SER A 231 4.10 9.12 11.52
N TYR A 232 3.81 8.20 10.59
CA TYR A 232 3.55 8.50 9.17
C TYR A 232 2.23 9.27 8.91
N THR A 233 1.57 9.74 9.95
CA THR A 233 0.29 10.46 9.83
C THR A 233 0.38 11.77 9.05
N HIS A 234 1.58 12.25 8.77
CA HIS A 234 1.86 13.50 8.03
C HIS A 234 2.43 13.28 6.63
N LEU A 235 2.52 12.02 6.16
CA LEU A 235 3.04 11.75 4.81
C LEU A 235 2.08 12.24 3.74
N THR A 236 2.63 13.02 2.81
CA THR A 236 1.95 13.45 1.59
C THR A 236 1.56 12.24 0.75
N LEU A 237 0.27 12.08 0.49
CA LEU A 237 -0.22 11.10 -0.48
C LEU A 237 0.30 11.46 -1.89
N PRO A 238 0.54 10.47 -2.77
CA PRO A 238 1.02 10.74 -4.12
C PRO A 238 0.06 11.64 -4.86
N THR A 239 0.60 12.57 -5.63
CA THR A 239 -0.15 13.38 -6.57
C THR A 239 -0.93 12.48 -7.53
N LYS A 240 -2.19 12.79 -7.78
CA LYS A 240 -2.93 12.15 -8.88
C LYS A 240 -2.21 12.51 -10.20
N ALA A 241 -1.68 11.48 -10.86
CA ALA A 241 -1.21 11.61 -12.23
C ALA A 241 -2.40 11.72 -13.21
#